data_775b8ce8225eeaab839d796ebb447faa
#
_entry.id   775b8ce8225eeaab839d796ebb447faa
#
_cell.length_a   1.000
_cell.length_b   1.000
_cell.length_c   1.000
_cell.angle_alpha   90.00
_cell.angle_beta   90.00
_cell.angle_gamma   90.00
#
_symmetry.space_group_name_H-M   'P 1'
#
loop_
_entity.id
_entity.type
_entity.pdbx_description
1 polymer ?
#
loop_
_entity_poly.entity_id
_entity_poly.type
_entity_poly.pdbx_seq_one_letter_code
_entity_poly.pdbx_strand_id
1 'polypeptide(L)'
;MDFPTYKVTERTYRYGVRIPDSNFFDYLVSTYDLIVDKDGKISPYDTLRITKIDCSHRGIESFAGIESFPNLTYLNCGWNPVKKLELRNHYKLNYSFCPGCELSHLDIMLCHFLTVLNCRFNRLRTLNLDYCYSLRFLSCCNNLLKTLDVTPCSDSIRVNCNDNPGLFEIIHWVQQRSI
;
A
#
# COMPACT_ATOMS: atom_id res chain seq x y z
N MET A 1 15.39 15.66 28.10
CA MET A 1 15.14 16.67 27.06
C MET A 1 13.64 16.64 26.78
N ASP A 2 12.95 17.64 27.32
CA ASP A 2 11.50 17.75 27.16
C ASP A 2 11.23 18.22 25.74
N PHE A 3 10.49 17.40 24.98
CA PHE A 3 9.98 17.83 23.68
C PHE A 3 8.96 18.94 23.91
N PRO A 4 9.03 20.05 23.18
CA PRO A 4 8.05 21.12 23.35
C PRO A 4 6.66 20.59 23.07
N THR A 5 5.79 20.67 24.07
CA THR A 5 4.34 20.47 23.91
C THR A 5 3.82 21.61 23.04
N TYR A 6 3.74 21.39 21.73
CA TYR A 6 3.08 22.32 20.83
C TYR A 6 1.60 22.36 21.20
N LYS A 7 1.13 23.49 21.72
CA LYS A 7 -0.30 23.76 21.83
C LYS A 7 -0.86 23.75 20.43
N VAL A 8 -1.64 22.71 20.12
CA VAL A 8 -2.38 22.59 18.86
C VAL A 8 -3.38 23.75 18.83
N THR A 9 -3.13 24.76 18.01
CA THR A 9 -4.02 25.90 17.84
C THR A 9 -5.06 25.57 16.78
N GLU A 10 -6.26 26.19 16.83
CA GLU A 10 -7.36 26.00 15.86
C GLU A 10 -6.92 26.12 14.39
N ARG A 11 -5.82 26.80 14.11
CA ARG A 11 -5.22 26.90 12.79
C ARG A 11 -4.68 25.58 12.26
N THR A 12 -4.28 24.64 13.12
CA THR A 12 -3.68 23.35 12.77
C THR A 12 -4.72 22.38 12.19
N TYR A 13 -6.00 22.51 12.58
CA TYR A 13 -7.10 21.65 12.13
C TYR A 13 -7.69 22.03 10.77
N ARG A 14 -7.38 23.21 10.23
CA ARG A 14 -7.93 23.66 8.95
C ARG A 14 -7.60 22.69 7.79
N TYR A 15 -6.58 21.85 7.96
CA TYR A 15 -6.09 20.87 7.01
C TYR A 15 -6.10 19.44 7.54
N GLY A 16 -6.97 19.14 8.50
CA GLY A 16 -7.10 17.78 9.05
C GLY A 16 -7.40 16.75 7.97
N VAL A 17 -6.88 15.55 8.15
CA VAL A 17 -7.04 14.41 7.25
C VAL A 17 -8.39 13.77 7.48
N ARG A 18 -9.19 13.65 6.44
CA ARG A 18 -10.45 12.91 6.47
C ARG A 18 -10.23 11.47 6.01
N ILE A 19 -10.73 10.53 6.78
CA ILE A 19 -10.79 9.11 6.43
C ILE A 19 -12.27 8.78 6.23
N PRO A 20 -12.74 8.59 4.99
CA PRO A 20 -14.17 8.42 4.70
C PRO A 20 -14.73 7.08 5.15
N ASP A 21 -13.92 6.02 5.15
CA ASP A 21 -14.33 4.68 5.57
C ASP A 21 -14.32 4.60 7.10
N SER A 22 -15.48 4.30 7.69
CA SER A 22 -15.64 4.26 9.15
C SER A 22 -14.81 3.17 9.80
N ASN A 23 -14.70 1.99 9.19
CA ASN A 23 -13.93 0.88 9.73
C ASN A 23 -12.43 1.20 9.72
N PHE A 24 -11.96 1.89 8.66
CA PHE A 24 -10.58 2.34 8.60
C PHE A 24 -10.31 3.47 9.62
N PHE A 25 -11.22 4.42 9.73
CA PHE A 25 -11.13 5.49 10.73
C PHE A 25 -11.10 4.93 12.15
N ASP A 26 -12.05 4.06 12.50
CA ASP A 26 -12.16 3.45 13.83
C ASP A 26 -10.93 2.60 14.18
N TYR A 27 -10.39 1.87 13.18
CA TYR A 27 -9.13 1.16 13.35
C TYR A 27 -7.99 2.12 13.70
N LEU A 28 -7.83 3.22 12.97
CA LEU A 28 -6.76 4.18 13.20
C LEU A 28 -6.89 4.81 14.59
N VAL A 29 -8.07 5.27 14.96
CA VAL A 29 -8.33 5.93 16.25
C VAL A 29 -8.15 4.95 17.41
N SER A 30 -8.60 3.70 17.28
CA SER A 30 -8.47 2.70 18.33
C SER A 30 -7.04 2.15 18.51
N THR A 31 -6.22 2.23 17.45
CA THR A 31 -4.88 1.64 17.44
C THR A 31 -3.80 2.65 17.80
N TYR A 32 -4.00 3.91 17.39
CA TYR A 32 -3.04 4.99 17.60
C TYR A 32 -3.68 6.08 18.44
N ASP A 33 -2.90 6.69 19.32
CA ASP A 33 -3.35 7.85 20.11
C ASP A 33 -3.39 9.09 19.19
N LEU A 34 -4.53 9.26 18.50
CA LEU A 34 -4.71 10.28 17.47
C LEU A 34 -5.50 11.48 18.00
N ILE A 35 -5.08 12.66 17.58
CA ILE A 35 -5.84 13.89 17.81
C ILE A 35 -6.87 14.02 16.69
N VAL A 36 -8.15 13.96 17.05
CA VAL A 36 -9.28 14.09 16.11
C VAL A 36 -10.04 15.36 16.46
N ASP A 37 -10.33 16.17 15.46
CA ASP A 37 -11.09 17.40 15.62
C ASP A 37 -12.62 17.15 15.71
N LYS A 38 -13.39 18.22 15.96
CA LYS A 38 -14.87 18.16 16.06
C LYS A 38 -15.55 17.72 14.75
N ASP A 39 -14.86 17.82 13.61
CA ASP A 39 -15.35 17.43 12.29
C ASP A 39 -14.91 16.00 11.90
N GLY A 40 -14.32 15.25 12.84
CA GLY A 40 -13.84 13.89 12.63
C GLY A 40 -12.57 13.79 11.79
N LYS A 41 -11.75 14.84 11.75
CA LYS A 41 -10.50 14.84 10.99
C LYS A 41 -9.31 14.54 11.89
N ILE A 42 -8.39 13.71 11.40
CA ILE A 42 -7.14 13.36 12.09
C ILE A 42 -6.12 14.47 11.90
N SER A 43 -5.36 14.78 12.96
CA SER A 43 -4.26 15.73 12.88
C SER A 43 -3.21 15.29 11.84
N PRO A 44 -2.76 16.19 10.94
CA PRO A 44 -1.68 15.88 10.01
C PRO A 44 -0.37 15.47 10.71
N TYR A 45 -0.12 15.95 11.92
CA TYR A 45 1.07 15.56 12.70
C TYR A 45 1.02 14.08 13.10
N ASP A 46 -0.18 13.56 13.37
CA ASP A 46 -0.35 12.15 13.73
C ASP A 46 -0.12 11.25 12.52
N THR A 47 -0.62 11.64 11.35
CA THR A 47 -0.37 10.85 10.13
C THR A 47 1.10 10.79 9.76
N LEU A 48 1.91 11.83 10.08
CA LEU A 48 3.36 11.83 9.88
C LEU A 48 4.11 10.86 10.81
N ARG A 49 3.54 10.52 11.96
CA ARG A 49 4.18 9.61 12.94
C ARG A 49 3.91 8.14 12.65
N ILE A 50 2.84 7.85 11.91
CA ILE A 50 2.44 6.48 11.60
C ILE A 50 3.31 5.94 10.47
N THR A 51 4.08 4.91 10.79
CA THR A 51 4.98 4.23 9.85
C THR A 51 4.54 2.80 9.52
N LYS A 52 3.63 2.24 10.31
CA LYS A 52 3.09 0.89 10.13
C LYS A 52 1.58 0.91 10.28
N ILE A 53 0.86 0.24 9.38
CA ILE A 53 -0.58 -0.02 9.47
C ILE A 53 -0.79 -1.51 9.23
N ASP A 54 -1.45 -2.18 10.18
CA ASP A 54 -1.88 -3.58 10.08
C ASP A 54 -3.36 -3.68 10.43
N CYS A 55 -4.17 -3.50 9.42
CA CYS A 55 -5.64 -3.44 9.53
C CYS A 55 -6.33 -4.57 8.76
N SER A 56 -5.69 -5.74 8.68
CA SER A 56 -6.29 -6.90 8.04
C SER A 56 -7.57 -7.37 8.73
N HIS A 57 -8.52 -7.93 7.95
CA HIS A 57 -9.79 -8.48 8.46
C HIS A 57 -10.65 -7.48 9.25
N ARG A 58 -10.75 -6.23 8.80
CA ARG A 58 -11.51 -5.17 9.48
C ARG A 58 -12.80 -4.76 8.75
N GLY A 59 -13.12 -5.38 7.62
CA GLY A 59 -14.28 -5.00 6.81
C GLY A 59 -14.15 -3.61 6.18
N ILE A 60 -12.92 -3.14 5.98
CA ILE A 60 -12.63 -1.86 5.34
C ILE A 60 -12.95 -1.98 3.85
N GLU A 61 -13.75 -1.06 3.33
CA GLU A 61 -14.14 -1.02 1.92
C GLU A 61 -13.34 0.00 1.10
N SER A 62 -12.71 0.96 1.79
CA SER A 62 -11.93 2.02 1.14
C SER A 62 -10.74 2.47 1.99
N PHE A 63 -9.59 2.63 1.33
CA PHE A 63 -8.39 3.24 1.91
C PHE A 63 -8.20 4.70 1.47
N ALA A 64 -9.29 5.40 1.06
CA ALA A 64 -9.20 6.83 0.80
C ALA A 64 -8.69 7.57 2.05
N GLY A 65 -7.72 8.45 1.87
CA GLY A 65 -7.00 9.12 2.96
C GLY A 65 -5.65 8.47 3.31
N ILE A 66 -5.35 7.26 2.79
CA ILE A 66 -4.05 6.59 3.01
C ILE A 66 -2.88 7.42 2.47
N GLU A 67 -3.09 8.23 1.45
CA GLU A 67 -2.11 9.13 0.87
C GLU A 67 -1.58 10.18 1.85
N SER A 68 -2.30 10.39 2.95
CA SER A 68 -1.90 11.32 4.02
C SER A 68 -0.89 10.73 5.01
N PHE A 69 -0.44 9.49 4.81
CA PHE A 69 0.54 8.79 5.65
C PHE A 69 1.89 8.65 4.93
N PRO A 70 2.62 9.75 4.67
CA PRO A 70 3.79 9.74 3.78
C PRO A 70 4.99 8.97 4.32
N ASN A 71 5.00 8.69 5.62
CA ASN A 71 6.07 7.94 6.28
C ASN A 71 5.78 6.45 6.44
N LEU A 72 4.70 5.96 5.80
CA LEU A 72 4.32 4.56 5.86
C LEU A 72 5.41 3.67 5.26
N THR A 73 5.91 2.71 6.04
CA THR A 73 6.91 1.72 5.63
C THR A 73 6.33 0.32 5.52
N TYR A 74 5.23 0.06 6.22
CA TYR A 74 4.57 -1.23 6.26
C TYR A 74 3.06 -1.05 6.19
N LEU A 75 2.41 -1.74 5.26
CA LEU A 75 0.96 -1.84 5.14
C LEU A 75 0.55 -3.31 5.05
N ASN A 76 -0.30 -3.75 5.97
CA ASN A 76 -1.09 -4.97 5.82
C ASN A 76 -2.57 -4.62 5.88
N CYS A 77 -3.22 -4.71 4.75
CA CYS A 77 -4.64 -4.45 4.57
C CYS A 77 -5.40 -5.68 4.03
N GLY A 78 -4.80 -6.85 4.12
CA GLY A 78 -5.36 -8.08 3.58
C GLY A 78 -6.74 -8.45 4.13
N TRP A 79 -7.52 -9.19 3.34
CA TRP A 79 -8.83 -9.70 3.70
C TRP A 79 -9.84 -8.61 4.09
N ASN A 80 -9.80 -7.49 3.38
CA ASN A 80 -10.79 -6.43 3.43
C ASN A 80 -11.50 -6.34 2.07
N PRO A 81 -12.80 -6.00 1.97
CA PRO A 81 -13.54 -5.98 0.72
C PRO A 81 -13.24 -4.73 -0.13
N VAL A 82 -11.95 -4.49 -0.41
CA VAL A 82 -11.46 -3.30 -1.13
C VAL A 82 -11.26 -3.63 -2.60
N LYS A 83 -11.90 -2.87 -3.49
CA LYS A 83 -11.78 -3.06 -4.94
C LYS A 83 -10.65 -2.27 -5.58
N LYS A 84 -10.22 -1.19 -4.92
CA LYS A 84 -9.18 -0.27 -5.41
C LYS A 84 -8.26 0.13 -4.27
N LEU A 85 -6.94 0.01 -4.48
CA LEU A 85 -5.92 0.44 -3.53
C LEU A 85 -4.89 1.32 -4.25
N GLU A 86 -4.75 2.56 -3.79
CA GLU A 86 -3.84 3.55 -4.34
C GLU A 86 -2.73 3.86 -3.34
N LEU A 87 -1.53 3.38 -3.62
CA LEU A 87 -0.33 3.58 -2.81
C LEU A 87 0.73 4.40 -3.56
N ARG A 88 0.33 5.07 -4.64
CA ARG A 88 1.23 5.94 -5.41
C ARG A 88 1.91 6.95 -4.48
N ASN A 89 3.20 7.18 -4.72
CA ASN A 89 4.02 8.13 -3.96
C ASN A 89 4.32 7.74 -2.50
N HIS A 90 4.00 6.53 -2.05
CA HIS A 90 4.48 6.05 -0.76
C HIS A 90 5.97 5.66 -0.88
N TYR A 91 6.82 6.66 -1.05
CA TYR A 91 8.25 6.48 -1.33
C TYR A 91 8.99 5.64 -0.28
N LYS A 92 8.51 5.65 0.96
CA LYS A 92 9.11 4.90 2.08
C LYS A 92 8.54 3.50 2.28
N LEU A 93 7.47 3.15 1.54
CA LEU A 93 6.81 1.86 1.70
C LEU A 93 7.78 0.73 1.31
N ASN A 94 8.02 -0.16 2.26
CA ASN A 94 8.92 -1.30 2.09
C ASN A 94 8.16 -2.62 1.96
N TYR A 95 7.07 -2.76 2.71
CA TYR A 95 6.25 -3.97 2.74
C TYR A 95 4.79 -3.63 2.49
N SER A 96 4.18 -4.28 1.49
CA SER A 96 2.75 -4.17 1.20
C SER A 96 2.10 -5.54 1.10
N PHE A 97 1.14 -5.79 1.98
CA PHE A 97 0.35 -7.02 2.03
C PHE A 97 -1.13 -6.65 1.86
N CYS A 98 -1.70 -7.05 0.73
CA CYS A 98 -3.11 -6.85 0.38
C CYS A 98 -3.74 -8.13 -0.20
N PRO A 99 -3.49 -9.33 0.41
CA PRO A 99 -4.09 -10.55 -0.10
C PRO A 99 -5.59 -10.58 0.16
N GLY A 100 -6.36 -11.18 -0.75
CA GLY A 100 -7.78 -11.45 -0.54
C GLY A 100 -8.66 -10.21 -0.40
N CYS A 101 -8.31 -9.11 -1.07
CA CYS A 101 -9.02 -7.83 -0.96
C CYS A 101 -10.04 -7.59 -2.08
N GLU A 102 -10.27 -8.51 -2.99
CA GLU A 102 -11.09 -8.31 -4.20
C GLU A 102 -10.58 -7.21 -5.16
N LEU A 103 -9.29 -6.85 -5.07
CA LEU A 103 -8.71 -5.76 -5.85
C LEU A 103 -8.82 -6.03 -7.36
N SER A 104 -9.46 -5.11 -8.07
CA SER A 104 -9.38 -5.00 -9.52
C SER A 104 -8.37 -3.95 -9.97
N HIS A 105 -7.95 -3.07 -9.05
CA HIS A 105 -6.96 -2.02 -9.28
C HIS A 105 -6.01 -1.88 -8.09
N LEU A 106 -4.71 -1.89 -8.39
CA LEU A 106 -3.64 -1.64 -7.43
C LEU A 106 -2.63 -0.68 -8.08
N ASP A 107 -2.47 0.51 -7.52
CA ASP A 107 -1.48 1.49 -7.94
C ASP A 107 -0.37 1.60 -6.90
N ILE A 108 0.81 1.15 -7.28
CA ILE A 108 2.04 1.20 -6.47
C ILE A 108 3.15 2.00 -7.18
N MET A 109 2.76 2.82 -8.14
CA MET A 109 3.73 3.65 -8.88
C MET A 109 4.54 4.52 -7.92
N LEU A 110 5.84 4.62 -8.16
CA LEU A 110 6.80 5.38 -7.37
C LEU A 110 7.04 4.85 -5.94
N CYS A 111 6.65 3.60 -5.63
CA CYS A 111 7.05 2.93 -4.40
C CYS A 111 8.48 2.39 -4.52
N HIS A 112 9.47 3.29 -4.64
CA HIS A 112 10.86 2.95 -4.97
C HIS A 112 11.53 1.99 -3.98
N PHE A 113 11.15 2.03 -2.71
CA PHE A 113 11.73 1.19 -1.65
C PHE A 113 10.91 -0.07 -1.37
N LEU A 114 9.85 -0.33 -2.14
CA LEU A 114 9.03 -1.52 -1.95
C LEU A 114 9.86 -2.78 -2.25
N THR A 115 10.12 -3.61 -1.23
CA THR A 115 10.89 -4.85 -1.35
C THR A 115 10.01 -6.09 -1.39
N VAL A 116 8.84 -6.04 -0.75
CA VAL A 116 7.90 -7.16 -0.69
C VAL A 116 6.50 -6.68 -1.05
N LEU A 117 5.92 -7.29 -2.07
CA LEU A 117 4.51 -7.12 -2.44
C LEU A 117 3.80 -8.47 -2.41
N ASN A 118 2.73 -8.56 -1.63
CA ASN A 118 1.83 -9.69 -1.63
C ASN A 118 0.41 -9.22 -1.96
N CYS A 119 -0.01 -9.45 -3.19
CA CYS A 119 -1.35 -9.12 -3.70
C CYS A 119 -2.10 -10.36 -4.21
N ARG A 120 -1.80 -11.53 -3.66
CA ARG A 120 -2.46 -12.79 -4.01
C ARG A 120 -3.96 -12.79 -3.69
N PHE A 121 -4.73 -13.67 -4.34
CA PHE A 121 -6.17 -13.82 -4.12
C PHE A 121 -6.95 -12.53 -4.37
N ASN A 122 -6.70 -11.90 -5.53
CA ASN A 122 -7.38 -10.69 -5.97
C ASN A 122 -7.98 -10.88 -7.37
N ARG A 123 -8.45 -9.80 -7.99
CA ARG A 123 -9.05 -9.80 -9.34
C ARG A 123 -8.26 -8.92 -10.31
N LEU A 124 -6.94 -8.79 -10.08
CA LEU A 124 -6.07 -7.94 -10.90
C LEU A 124 -5.94 -8.51 -12.31
N ARG A 125 -6.22 -7.68 -13.32
CA ARG A 125 -6.01 -8.01 -14.74
C ARG A 125 -4.68 -7.49 -15.26
N THR A 126 -4.13 -6.48 -14.61
CA THR A 126 -2.84 -5.86 -14.87
C THR A 126 -2.18 -5.52 -13.53
N LEU A 127 -0.86 -5.54 -13.52
CA LEU A 127 -0.05 -5.08 -12.39
C LEU A 127 1.13 -4.31 -12.96
N ASN A 128 1.09 -2.98 -12.76
CA ASN A 128 2.20 -2.11 -13.17
C ASN A 128 3.24 -2.06 -12.05
N LEU A 129 4.48 -2.40 -12.37
CA LEU A 129 5.63 -2.41 -11.47
C LEU A 129 6.64 -1.31 -11.80
N ASP A 130 6.26 -0.32 -12.62
CA ASP A 130 7.13 0.80 -12.97
C ASP A 130 7.63 1.50 -11.70
N TYR A 131 8.94 1.76 -11.67
CA TYR A 131 9.64 2.39 -10.55
C TYR A 131 9.73 1.56 -9.26
N CYS A 132 9.34 0.27 -9.26
CA CYS A 132 9.51 -0.64 -8.12
C CYS A 132 10.91 -1.28 -8.12
N TYR A 133 11.96 -0.49 -8.24
CA TYR A 133 13.35 -0.95 -8.44
C TYR A 133 13.89 -1.85 -7.33
N SER A 134 13.37 -1.70 -6.12
CA SER A 134 13.81 -2.48 -4.96
C SER A 134 13.03 -3.78 -4.76
N LEU A 135 12.03 -4.08 -5.61
CA LEU A 135 11.14 -5.22 -5.41
C LEU A 135 11.90 -6.54 -5.60
N ARG A 136 11.92 -7.36 -4.53
CA ARG A 136 12.63 -8.64 -4.47
C ARG A 136 11.69 -9.84 -4.29
N PHE A 137 10.51 -9.61 -3.72
CA PHE A 137 9.53 -10.66 -3.50
C PHE A 137 8.15 -10.18 -3.95
N LEU A 138 7.65 -10.83 -4.99
CA LEU A 138 6.33 -10.59 -5.54
C LEU A 138 5.48 -11.85 -5.43
N SER A 139 4.36 -11.79 -4.72
CA SER A 139 3.32 -12.81 -4.74
C SER A 139 2.05 -12.21 -5.32
N CYS A 140 1.73 -12.57 -6.57
CA CYS A 140 0.53 -12.16 -7.30
C CYS A 140 -0.28 -13.36 -7.80
N CYS A 141 -0.12 -14.52 -7.16
CA CYS A 141 -0.88 -15.72 -7.51
C CYS A 141 -2.38 -15.55 -7.24
N ASN A 142 -3.21 -16.37 -7.89
CA ASN A 142 -4.68 -16.31 -7.78
C ASN A 142 -5.21 -14.91 -8.14
N ASN A 143 -4.91 -14.47 -9.37
CA ASN A 143 -5.38 -13.23 -9.98
C ASN A 143 -5.86 -13.50 -11.42
N LEU A 144 -6.07 -12.46 -12.20
CA LEU A 144 -6.54 -12.52 -13.59
C LEU A 144 -5.53 -11.89 -14.56
N LEU A 145 -4.24 -11.91 -14.21
CA LEU A 145 -3.17 -11.31 -15.01
C LEU A 145 -3.05 -12.04 -16.37
N LYS A 146 -2.81 -11.27 -17.42
CA LYS A 146 -2.52 -11.80 -18.77
C LYS A 146 -1.04 -11.69 -19.11
N THR A 147 -0.40 -10.64 -18.67
CA THR A 147 1.02 -10.37 -18.80
C THR A 147 1.56 -9.86 -17.48
N LEU A 148 2.83 -10.04 -17.22
CA LEU A 148 3.53 -9.53 -16.07
C LEU A 148 4.92 -9.08 -16.49
N ASP A 149 5.18 -7.78 -16.43
CA ASP A 149 6.49 -7.21 -16.69
C ASP A 149 7.22 -6.96 -15.37
N VAL A 150 8.32 -7.68 -15.14
CA VAL A 150 9.17 -7.53 -13.96
C VAL A 150 10.53 -6.87 -14.29
N THR A 151 10.70 -6.38 -15.51
CA THR A 151 11.94 -5.68 -15.92
C THR A 151 12.25 -4.43 -15.10
N PRO A 152 11.27 -3.68 -14.56
CA PRO A 152 11.55 -2.54 -13.69
C PRO A 152 12.06 -2.93 -12.30
N CYS A 153 11.97 -4.20 -11.94
CA CYS A 153 12.28 -4.66 -10.58
C CYS A 153 13.76 -5.03 -10.39
N SER A 154 14.12 -5.48 -9.20
CA SER A 154 15.45 -6.01 -8.91
C SER A 154 15.78 -7.23 -9.77
N ASP A 155 17.01 -7.35 -10.30
CA ASP A 155 17.47 -8.50 -11.07
C ASP A 155 17.36 -9.84 -10.32
N SER A 156 17.27 -9.80 -9.00
CA SER A 156 17.11 -10.97 -8.12
C SER A 156 15.68 -11.17 -7.63
N ILE A 157 14.69 -10.61 -8.32
CA ILE A 157 13.27 -10.75 -7.94
C ILE A 157 12.84 -12.22 -7.91
N ARG A 158 12.11 -12.60 -6.86
CA ARG A 158 11.42 -13.89 -6.76
C ARG A 158 9.93 -13.66 -6.94
N VAL A 159 9.36 -14.31 -7.94
CA VAL A 159 7.96 -14.13 -8.35
C VAL A 159 7.17 -15.41 -8.12
N ASN A 160 6.03 -15.29 -7.44
CA ASN A 160 4.98 -16.30 -7.44
C ASN A 160 3.74 -15.71 -8.13
N CYS A 161 3.47 -16.16 -9.36
CA CYS A 161 2.34 -15.74 -10.19
C CYS A 161 1.44 -16.91 -10.61
N ASN A 162 1.49 -18.05 -9.90
CA ASN A 162 0.65 -19.21 -10.17
C ASN A 162 -0.84 -18.85 -10.14
N ASP A 163 -1.68 -19.68 -10.70
CA ASP A 163 -3.14 -19.51 -10.69
C ASP A 163 -3.60 -18.16 -11.27
N ASN A 164 -2.95 -17.74 -12.36
CA ASN A 164 -3.40 -16.70 -13.26
C ASN A 164 -3.76 -17.37 -14.59
N PRO A 165 -5.01 -17.80 -14.79
CA PRO A 165 -5.36 -18.68 -15.89
C PRO A 165 -5.19 -18.08 -17.29
N GLY A 166 -5.09 -16.74 -17.37
CA GLY A 166 -4.84 -16.01 -18.60
C GLY A 166 -3.39 -15.59 -18.80
N LEU A 167 -2.48 -15.92 -17.88
CA LEU A 167 -1.09 -15.47 -17.97
C LEU A 167 -0.33 -16.27 -19.02
N PHE A 168 0.05 -15.61 -20.10
CA PHE A 168 0.77 -16.21 -21.23
C PHE A 168 2.20 -15.67 -21.37
N GLU A 169 2.54 -14.59 -20.68
CA GLU A 169 3.84 -13.95 -20.81
C GLU A 169 4.32 -13.33 -19.49
N ILE A 170 5.58 -13.61 -19.15
CA ILE A 170 6.33 -12.92 -18.08
C ILE A 170 7.54 -12.29 -18.74
N ILE A 171 7.60 -10.95 -18.73
CA ILE A 171 8.70 -10.19 -19.31
C ILE A 171 9.73 -9.94 -18.19
N HIS A 172 10.97 -10.35 -18.44
CA HIS A 172 12.09 -10.19 -17.50
C HIS A 172 13.39 -9.94 -18.24
N TRP A 173 14.41 -9.41 -17.57
CA TRP A 173 15.73 -9.24 -18.15
C TRP A 173 16.33 -10.60 -18.49
N VAL A 174 16.46 -10.87 -19.79
CA VAL A 174 17.35 -11.93 -20.25
C VAL A 174 18.77 -11.36 -20.17
N GLN A 175 19.55 -11.79 -19.19
CA GLN A 175 20.99 -11.56 -19.25
C GLN A 175 21.50 -12.22 -20.53
N GLN A 176 21.77 -11.43 -21.56
CA GLN A 176 22.66 -11.87 -22.65
C GLN A 176 24.03 -12.08 -22.00
N ARG A 177 24.29 -13.29 -21.55
CA ARG A 177 25.67 -13.74 -21.34
C ARG A 177 26.30 -13.74 -22.71
N SER A 178 27.07 -12.69 -23.02
CA SER A 178 28.02 -12.69 -24.11
C SER A 178 28.97 -13.87 -23.86
N ILE A 179 28.96 -14.81 -24.81
CA ILE A 179 29.91 -15.93 -24.89
C ILE A 179 31.29 -15.36 -25.23
#